data_8e16bf14a058a119814e914c5429391d
#
_entry.id   8e16bf14a058a119814e914c5429391d
#
_cell.length_a   1.000
_cell.length_b   1.000
_cell.length_c   1.000
_cell.angle_alpha   90.00
_cell.angle_beta   90.00
_cell.angle_gamma   90.00
#
_symmetry.space_group_name_H-M   'P 1'
#
loop_
_entity.id
_entity.type
_entity.pdbx_description
1 polymer ?
#
loop_
_entity_poly.entity_id
_entity_poly.type
_entity_poly.pdbx_seq_one_letter_code
_entity_poly.pdbx_strand_id
1 'polypeptide(L)'
;MRILLSVAILISAHGTHLRTPLFMHELPAELVEVSGLTDVSDTSVACLQDEEALLYLLDVHDGTVMERHRFGQPGDMEGLTRVKDGFYALRSDGLVYHLRKARSGYALADTFRLRLPNRDIEGLGYDEARGVVLVAPKDVLKGDPQLRDRRQLFAFDPHTHQLLPEPVLSYTLSGILQQARDAGITIPVRTTPKGRQVPELKLRMASVAVDPVTDHYVILSATDRTLLVLDREGRFVHLYFLDPDRLPKPEGLTFLPDGRMLIASEGRNGPARLLGYSGLGLQH
;
A
#
# COMPACT_ATOMS: atom_id res chain seq x y z
N MET A 1 -39.89 17.02 -32.13
CA MET A 1 -39.89 15.83 -31.25
C MET A 1 -38.43 15.48 -30.97
N ARG A 2 -37.89 15.92 -29.84
CA ARG A 2 -36.46 15.63 -29.44
C ARG A 2 -36.50 14.35 -28.64
N ILE A 3 -35.85 13.31 -29.19
CA ILE A 3 -35.61 12.04 -28.50
C ILE A 3 -34.43 12.25 -27.57
N LEU A 4 -34.70 12.28 -26.26
CA LEU A 4 -33.67 12.20 -25.22
C LEU A 4 -33.18 10.74 -25.16
N LEU A 5 -31.99 10.49 -25.70
CA LEU A 5 -31.27 9.24 -25.44
C LEU A 5 -30.77 9.28 -23.99
N SER A 6 -31.44 8.55 -23.10
CA SER A 6 -30.92 8.24 -21.78
C SER A 6 -29.78 7.24 -21.94
N VAL A 7 -28.54 7.69 -21.79
CA VAL A 7 -27.38 6.82 -21.66
C VAL A 7 -27.49 6.18 -20.25
N ALA A 8 -27.96 4.94 -20.19
CA ALA A 8 -27.86 4.14 -18.99
C ALA A 8 -26.36 3.80 -18.80
N ILE A 9 -25.72 4.45 -17.82
CA ILE A 9 -24.38 4.04 -17.35
C ILE A 9 -24.61 2.68 -16.68
N LEU A 10 -24.19 1.61 -17.35
CA LEU A 10 -24.06 0.29 -16.75
C LEU A 10 -22.95 0.39 -15.68
N ILE A 11 -23.36 0.63 -14.44
CA ILE A 11 -22.46 0.43 -13.30
C ILE A 11 -22.23 -1.07 -13.20
N SER A 12 -21.10 -1.53 -13.73
CA SER A 12 -20.63 -2.90 -13.53
C SER A 12 -20.51 -3.10 -12.02
N ALA A 13 -21.33 -3.97 -11.44
CA ALA A 13 -21.25 -4.33 -10.04
C ALA A 13 -19.95 -5.10 -9.79
N HIS A 14 -18.86 -4.38 -9.56
CA HIS A 14 -17.61 -4.99 -9.11
C HIS A 14 -17.83 -5.55 -7.71
N GLY A 15 -17.45 -6.81 -7.49
CA GLY A 15 -17.60 -7.46 -6.18
C GLY A 15 -16.77 -6.69 -5.14
N THR A 16 -17.29 -6.57 -3.92
CA THR A 16 -16.61 -5.91 -2.79
C THR A 16 -15.44 -6.72 -2.22
N HIS A 17 -15.23 -7.93 -2.70
CA HIS A 17 -14.11 -8.80 -2.32
C HIS A 17 -13.19 -9.03 -3.51
N LEU A 18 -11.89 -9.12 -3.24
CA LEU A 18 -10.93 -9.52 -4.25
C LEU A 18 -11.29 -10.92 -4.80
N ARG A 19 -10.96 -11.13 -6.08
CA ARG A 19 -11.05 -12.46 -6.71
C ARG A 19 -10.17 -13.47 -5.96
N THR A 20 -10.36 -14.76 -6.24
CA THR A 20 -9.46 -15.81 -5.75
C THR A 20 -8.02 -15.51 -6.20
N PRO A 21 -7.04 -15.60 -5.30
CA PRO A 21 -5.64 -15.38 -5.70
C PRO A 21 -5.20 -16.45 -6.72
N LEU A 22 -4.30 -16.08 -7.61
CA LEU A 22 -3.66 -16.97 -8.58
C LEU A 22 -2.74 -17.96 -7.87
N PHE A 23 -2.10 -17.50 -6.79
CA PHE A 23 -1.24 -18.30 -5.93
C PHE A 23 -1.21 -17.74 -4.51
N MET A 24 -0.79 -18.57 -3.58
CA MET A 24 -0.50 -18.21 -2.19
C MET A 24 0.72 -19.02 -1.74
N HIS A 25 1.80 -18.34 -1.40
CA HIS A 25 3.03 -18.96 -0.88
C HIS A 25 3.20 -18.62 0.60
N GLU A 26 3.55 -19.63 1.40
CA GLU A 26 4.05 -19.40 2.74
C GLU A 26 5.51 -18.93 2.65
N LEU A 27 5.82 -17.83 3.32
CA LEU A 27 7.16 -17.27 3.34
C LEU A 27 8.00 -17.93 4.44
N PRO A 28 9.35 -17.96 4.28
CA PRO A 28 10.27 -18.45 5.29
C PRO A 28 10.08 -17.76 6.65
N ALA A 29 10.40 -18.47 7.73
CA ALA A 29 10.20 -18.01 9.12
C ALA A 29 10.88 -16.65 9.42
N GLU A 30 11.99 -16.34 8.77
CA GLU A 30 12.66 -15.05 8.89
C GLU A 30 11.85 -13.85 8.37
N LEU A 31 10.78 -14.10 7.60
CA LEU A 31 9.86 -13.11 7.06
C LEU A 31 8.49 -13.14 7.76
N VAL A 32 8.39 -13.71 8.96
CA VAL A 32 7.13 -13.81 9.70
C VAL A 32 6.48 -12.44 9.94
N GLU A 33 7.28 -11.39 10.07
CA GLU A 33 6.89 -9.99 10.20
C GLU A 33 7.24 -9.19 8.93
N VAL A 34 6.87 -9.74 7.76
CA VAL A 34 7.05 -9.06 6.47
C VAL A 34 6.30 -7.73 6.45
N SER A 35 6.98 -6.65 6.08
CA SER A 35 6.45 -5.29 6.02
C SER A 35 6.41 -4.75 4.58
N GLY A 36 7.36 -3.91 4.17
CA GLY A 36 7.40 -3.32 2.82
C GLY A 36 7.56 -4.35 1.70
N LEU A 37 6.86 -4.16 0.58
CA LEU A 37 6.93 -5.00 -0.62
C LEU A 37 7.01 -4.12 -1.87
N THR A 38 7.87 -4.48 -2.82
CA THR A 38 7.93 -3.82 -4.14
C THR A 38 8.31 -4.81 -5.24
N ASP A 39 7.91 -4.53 -6.48
CA ASP A 39 8.31 -5.28 -7.65
C ASP A 39 9.81 -5.13 -7.95
N VAL A 40 10.39 -6.14 -8.58
CA VAL A 40 11.73 -6.09 -9.19
C VAL A 40 11.65 -6.46 -10.66
N SER A 41 10.85 -7.47 -10.97
CA SER A 41 10.53 -7.94 -12.33
C SER A 41 9.21 -8.71 -12.33
N ASP A 42 8.80 -9.25 -13.48
CA ASP A 42 7.61 -10.12 -13.55
C ASP A 42 7.75 -11.43 -12.74
N THR A 43 8.97 -11.78 -12.32
CA THR A 43 9.25 -13.05 -11.62
C THR A 43 9.90 -12.85 -10.25
N SER A 44 10.18 -11.62 -9.84
CA SER A 44 10.84 -11.34 -8.56
C SER A 44 10.30 -10.08 -7.90
N VAL A 45 10.24 -10.11 -6.57
CA VAL A 45 9.90 -8.97 -5.72
C VAL A 45 10.97 -8.76 -4.66
N ALA A 46 11.00 -7.57 -4.07
CA ALA A 46 11.78 -7.28 -2.90
C ALA A 46 10.87 -6.98 -1.71
N CYS A 47 11.27 -7.38 -0.50
CA CYS A 47 10.56 -7.07 0.72
C CYS A 47 11.51 -6.74 1.87
N LEU A 48 10.93 -6.19 2.94
CA LEU A 48 11.56 -5.99 4.25
C LEU A 48 10.88 -6.89 5.28
N GLN A 49 11.55 -7.02 6.40
CA GLN A 49 11.02 -7.51 7.67
C GLN A 49 11.16 -6.36 8.67
N ASP A 50 10.21 -6.18 9.58
CA ASP A 50 10.06 -4.94 10.36
C ASP A 50 11.19 -4.68 11.38
N GLU A 51 11.84 -5.71 11.91
CA GLU A 51 12.90 -5.56 12.93
C GLU A 51 14.32 -5.36 12.35
N GLU A 52 14.55 -5.85 11.13
CA GLU A 52 15.89 -5.96 10.56
C GLU A 52 16.06 -5.08 9.32
N ALA A 53 17.14 -4.30 9.26
CA ALA A 53 17.52 -3.56 8.06
C ALA A 53 18.13 -4.50 7.00
N LEU A 54 17.31 -5.44 6.52
CA LEU A 54 17.61 -6.44 5.49
C LEU A 54 16.65 -6.30 4.32
N LEU A 55 17.19 -6.15 3.12
CA LEU A 55 16.47 -6.26 1.87
C LEU A 55 16.48 -7.74 1.44
N TYR A 56 15.32 -8.33 1.25
CA TYR A 56 15.14 -9.67 0.72
C TYR A 56 14.66 -9.61 -0.72
N LEU A 57 15.27 -10.41 -1.61
CA LEU A 57 14.76 -10.67 -2.95
C LEU A 57 14.08 -12.03 -2.98
N LEU A 58 12.83 -12.08 -3.44
CA LEU A 58 12.01 -13.30 -3.48
C LEU A 58 11.67 -13.67 -4.91
N ASP A 59 11.65 -14.98 -5.17
CA ASP A 59 11.03 -15.53 -6.39
C ASP A 59 9.51 -15.51 -6.24
N VAL A 60 8.81 -14.93 -7.22
CA VAL A 60 7.34 -14.85 -7.23
C VAL A 60 6.70 -16.22 -7.48
N HIS A 61 7.44 -17.15 -8.11
CA HIS A 61 6.90 -18.46 -8.48
C HIS A 61 6.64 -19.34 -7.26
N ASP A 62 7.49 -19.27 -6.25
CA ASP A 62 7.43 -20.18 -5.08
C ASP A 62 7.60 -19.48 -3.72
N GLY A 63 7.88 -18.17 -3.69
CA GLY A 63 8.08 -17.38 -2.48
C GLY A 63 9.45 -17.59 -1.80
N THR A 64 10.41 -18.27 -2.46
CA THR A 64 11.73 -18.51 -1.87
C THR A 64 12.60 -17.26 -1.84
N VAL A 65 13.44 -17.13 -0.80
CA VAL A 65 14.41 -16.06 -0.67
C VAL A 65 15.62 -16.36 -1.53
N MET A 66 15.83 -15.55 -2.58
CA MET A 66 16.99 -15.65 -3.49
C MET A 66 18.22 -14.93 -2.94
N GLU A 67 18.04 -13.72 -2.40
CA GLU A 67 19.13 -12.88 -1.90
C GLU A 67 18.74 -12.15 -0.62
N ARG A 68 19.77 -11.77 0.18
CA ARG A 68 19.64 -10.98 1.41
C ARG A 68 20.74 -9.93 1.45
N HIS A 69 20.38 -8.67 1.64
CA HIS A 69 21.33 -7.56 1.69
C HIS A 69 21.10 -6.71 2.94
N ARG A 70 22.02 -6.80 3.91
CA ARG A 70 21.99 -5.91 5.08
C ARG A 70 22.42 -4.51 4.68
N PHE A 71 21.60 -3.51 5.02
CA PHE A 71 21.88 -2.12 4.66
C PHE A 71 21.94 -1.16 5.85
N GLY A 72 21.61 -1.61 7.05
CA GLY A 72 21.59 -0.75 8.24
C GLY A 72 21.60 -1.53 9.54
N GLN A 73 21.37 -0.81 10.62
CA GLN A 73 21.14 -1.37 11.94
C GLN A 73 19.67 -1.78 12.08
N PRO A 74 19.35 -2.77 12.94
CA PRO A 74 17.97 -3.12 13.27
C PRO A 74 17.12 -1.91 13.62
N GLY A 75 15.84 -1.95 13.29
CA GLY A 75 14.88 -0.87 13.53
C GLY A 75 13.55 -1.21 12.89
N ASP A 76 12.54 -0.44 13.17
CA ASP A 76 11.14 -0.60 12.77
C ASP A 76 10.97 -0.24 11.28
N MET A 77 11.29 -1.21 10.39
CA MET A 77 11.29 -1.05 8.93
C MET A 77 9.89 -1.29 8.37
N GLU A 78 9.32 -0.32 7.68
CA GLU A 78 7.92 -0.32 7.31
C GLU A 78 7.68 -0.29 5.79
N GLY A 79 8.33 0.59 5.06
CA GLY A 79 8.07 0.82 3.65
C GLY A 79 9.24 0.48 2.75
N LEU A 80 8.94 -0.06 1.57
CA LEU A 80 9.92 -0.33 0.53
C LEU A 80 9.35 0.05 -0.84
N THR A 81 10.17 0.70 -1.65
CA THR A 81 9.82 0.90 -3.06
C THR A 81 11.04 0.86 -3.95
N ARG A 82 10.87 0.26 -5.14
CA ARG A 82 11.88 0.27 -6.19
C ARG A 82 11.84 1.58 -6.95
N VAL A 83 13.01 2.09 -7.29
CA VAL A 83 13.21 3.20 -8.22
C VAL A 83 14.23 2.79 -9.28
N LYS A 84 14.46 3.64 -10.27
CA LYS A 84 15.30 3.31 -11.42
C LYS A 84 16.72 2.82 -11.06
N ASP A 85 17.33 3.35 -10.01
CA ASP A 85 18.72 3.08 -9.62
C ASP A 85 18.86 2.24 -8.33
N GLY A 86 17.75 1.73 -7.78
CA GLY A 86 17.77 0.91 -6.57
C GLY A 86 16.46 0.89 -5.80
N PHE A 87 16.56 1.03 -4.47
CA PHE A 87 15.40 0.99 -3.58
C PHE A 87 15.48 2.12 -2.55
N TYR A 88 14.30 2.57 -2.14
CA TYR A 88 14.14 3.32 -0.89
C TYR A 88 13.48 2.41 0.14
N ALA A 89 14.11 2.28 1.31
CA ALA A 89 13.57 1.63 2.49
C ALA A 89 13.25 2.69 3.56
N LEU A 90 12.11 2.57 4.22
CA LEU A 90 11.61 3.51 5.19
C LEU A 90 11.54 2.87 6.57
N ARG A 91 12.00 3.59 7.58
CA ARG A 91 11.75 3.30 8.98
C ARG A 91 10.56 4.14 9.50
N SER A 92 9.77 3.62 10.43
CA SER A 92 8.54 4.24 10.94
C SER A 92 8.69 5.70 11.40
N ASP A 93 9.89 6.09 11.87
CA ASP A 93 10.21 7.45 12.34
C ASP A 93 10.60 8.43 11.22
N GLY A 94 10.43 8.02 9.96
CA GLY A 94 10.72 8.82 8.77
C GLY A 94 12.16 8.82 8.29
N LEU A 95 13.05 7.96 8.85
CA LEU A 95 14.38 7.76 8.30
C LEU A 95 14.26 6.91 7.02
N VAL A 96 14.81 7.42 5.92
CA VAL A 96 14.84 6.75 4.62
C VAL A 96 16.26 6.33 4.30
N TYR A 97 16.40 5.10 3.82
CA TYR A 97 17.65 4.51 3.32
C TYR A 97 17.56 4.41 1.80
N HIS A 98 18.53 4.96 1.10
CA HIS A 98 18.66 4.81 -0.35
C HIS A 98 19.66 3.69 -0.63
N LEU A 99 19.18 2.61 -1.25
CA LEU A 99 20.00 1.43 -1.58
C LEU A 99 20.24 1.42 -3.09
N ARG A 100 21.50 1.30 -3.48
CA ARG A 100 21.90 1.22 -4.90
C ARG A 100 22.53 -0.11 -5.22
N LYS A 101 22.48 -0.48 -6.49
CA LYS A 101 23.16 -1.68 -6.99
C LYS A 101 24.66 -1.56 -6.79
N ALA A 102 25.26 -2.58 -6.18
CA ALA A 102 26.69 -2.72 -5.90
C ALA A 102 27.24 -3.96 -6.62
N ARG A 103 28.55 -4.26 -6.45
CA ARG A 103 29.16 -5.47 -7.05
C ARG A 103 28.49 -6.76 -6.60
N SER A 104 28.06 -6.82 -5.32
CA SER A 104 27.40 -7.96 -4.71
C SER A 104 26.02 -7.55 -4.19
N GLY A 105 25.03 -7.38 -5.11
CA GLY A 105 23.66 -7.06 -4.76
C GLY A 105 23.40 -5.57 -4.51
N TYR A 106 22.86 -5.20 -3.35
CA TYR A 106 22.46 -3.83 -3.01
C TYR A 106 23.16 -3.38 -1.72
N ALA A 107 23.57 -2.12 -1.69
CA ALA A 107 24.25 -1.51 -0.56
C ALA A 107 23.69 -0.11 -0.28
N LEU A 108 23.81 0.33 0.97
CA LEU A 108 23.45 1.67 1.39
C LEU A 108 24.29 2.71 0.65
N ALA A 109 23.63 3.62 -0.03
CA ALA A 109 24.25 4.75 -0.73
C ALA A 109 24.10 6.05 0.05
N ASP A 110 22.91 6.30 0.64
CA ASP A 110 22.60 7.51 1.40
C ASP A 110 21.48 7.27 2.40
N THR A 111 21.33 8.20 3.36
CA THR A 111 20.20 8.26 4.30
C THR A 111 19.75 9.70 4.48
N PHE A 112 18.43 9.89 4.56
CA PHE A 112 17.84 11.19 4.86
C PHE A 112 16.58 11.02 5.69
N ARG A 113 16.06 12.10 6.27
CA ARG A 113 14.88 12.07 7.11
C ARG A 113 13.75 12.90 6.53
N LEU A 114 12.61 12.27 6.34
CA LEU A 114 11.37 12.96 6.01
C LEU A 114 10.82 13.68 7.24
N ARG A 115 10.41 14.93 7.07
CA ARG A 115 9.81 15.74 8.14
C ARG A 115 8.33 15.92 7.85
N LEU A 116 7.53 14.93 8.24
CA LEU A 116 6.08 14.98 8.15
C LEU A 116 5.47 15.41 9.49
N PRO A 117 4.24 15.96 9.49
CA PRO A 117 3.50 16.21 10.73
C PRO A 117 3.07 14.92 11.44
N ASN A 118 3.09 13.81 10.73
CA ASN A 118 2.82 12.46 11.20
C ASN A 118 4.03 11.87 11.91
N ARG A 119 3.81 10.93 12.85
CA ARG A 119 4.86 10.29 13.65
C ARG A 119 5.06 8.82 13.32
N ASP A 120 4.11 8.24 12.61
CA ASP A 120 4.06 6.84 12.25
C ASP A 120 3.87 6.79 10.73
N ILE A 121 4.94 6.43 10.01
CA ILE A 121 5.00 6.45 8.54
C ILE A 121 5.30 5.03 8.10
N GLU A 122 4.41 4.43 7.30
CA GLU A 122 4.52 3.01 6.97
C GLU A 122 4.75 2.73 5.50
N GLY A 123 3.96 3.32 4.61
CA GLY A 123 4.01 2.95 3.20
C GLY A 123 4.97 3.79 2.35
N LEU A 124 5.70 3.13 1.46
CA LEU A 124 6.33 3.74 0.29
C LEU A 124 5.75 3.13 -0.99
N GLY A 125 5.67 3.94 -2.04
CA GLY A 125 5.37 3.52 -3.41
C GLY A 125 6.09 4.42 -4.41
N TYR A 126 6.20 4.00 -5.67
CA TYR A 126 6.76 4.82 -6.72
C TYR A 126 5.70 5.18 -7.74
N ASP A 127 5.51 6.46 -7.98
CA ASP A 127 4.69 6.99 -9.05
C ASP A 127 5.60 7.30 -10.24
N GLU A 128 5.74 6.34 -11.15
CA GLU A 128 6.64 6.43 -12.30
C GLU A 128 6.23 7.58 -13.24
N ALA A 129 4.93 7.80 -13.43
CA ALA A 129 4.41 8.85 -14.30
C ALA A 129 4.75 10.26 -13.80
N ARG A 130 4.80 10.45 -12.48
CA ARG A 130 5.20 11.70 -11.83
C ARG A 130 6.67 11.75 -11.46
N GLY A 131 7.37 10.61 -11.48
CA GLY A 131 8.77 10.50 -11.08
C GLY A 131 9.01 10.79 -9.60
N VAL A 132 8.05 10.45 -8.72
CA VAL A 132 8.12 10.74 -7.28
C VAL A 132 7.90 9.50 -6.43
N VAL A 133 8.49 9.50 -5.24
CA VAL A 133 8.26 8.44 -4.24
C VAL A 133 7.12 8.86 -3.32
N LEU A 134 6.06 8.06 -3.30
CA LEU A 134 4.89 8.23 -2.45
C LEU A 134 5.21 7.84 -1.02
N VAL A 135 4.62 8.56 -0.06
CA VAL A 135 4.81 8.34 1.38
C VAL A 135 3.46 8.33 2.07
N ALA A 136 3.13 7.20 2.68
CA ALA A 136 1.84 6.96 3.31
C ALA A 136 1.96 6.91 4.85
N PRO A 137 1.51 7.95 5.58
CA PRO A 137 1.43 7.91 7.04
C PRO A 137 0.28 7.02 7.51
N LYS A 138 0.52 6.19 8.52
CA LYS A 138 -0.51 5.37 9.18
C LYS A 138 -1.31 6.15 10.21
N ASP A 139 -0.64 6.94 11.03
CA ASP A 139 -1.32 7.71 12.06
C ASP A 139 -2.13 8.87 11.49
N VAL A 140 -3.03 9.40 12.30
CA VAL A 140 -3.82 10.58 11.97
C VAL A 140 -3.42 11.74 12.89
N LEU A 141 -3.45 12.93 12.36
CA LEU A 141 -3.16 14.12 13.15
C LEU A 141 -4.17 14.27 14.29
N LYS A 142 -3.65 14.52 15.50
CA LYS A 142 -4.45 14.69 16.72
C LYS A 142 -4.94 16.13 16.84
N GLY A 143 -5.96 16.36 17.65
CA GLY A 143 -6.51 17.70 17.91
C GLY A 143 -7.88 17.89 17.26
N ASP A 144 -7.99 18.79 16.31
CA ASP A 144 -9.23 19.12 15.62
C ASP A 144 -9.88 17.86 14.99
N PRO A 145 -11.22 17.67 15.15
CA PRO A 145 -11.95 16.58 14.49
C PRO A 145 -11.76 16.52 12.96
N GLN A 146 -11.61 17.66 12.29
CA GLN A 146 -11.35 17.71 10.86
C GLN A 146 -9.99 17.14 10.49
N LEU A 147 -8.95 17.37 11.30
CA LEU A 147 -7.63 16.77 11.11
C LEU A 147 -7.67 15.25 11.30
N ARG A 148 -8.46 14.77 12.27
CA ARG A 148 -8.63 13.33 12.51
C ARG A 148 -9.37 12.62 11.38
N ASP A 149 -10.27 13.31 10.68
CA ASP A 149 -11.00 12.77 9.53
C ASP A 149 -10.15 12.78 8.25
N ARG A 150 -9.12 13.64 8.17
CA ARG A 150 -8.27 13.81 6.99
C ARG A 150 -7.26 12.67 6.85
N ARG A 151 -7.02 12.27 5.61
CA ARG A 151 -5.94 11.38 5.16
C ARG A 151 -5.16 12.10 4.09
N GLN A 152 -3.83 12.00 4.13
CA GLN A 152 -2.95 12.66 3.17
C GLN A 152 -1.87 11.70 2.73
N LEU A 153 -1.69 11.57 1.42
CA LEU A 153 -0.56 10.87 0.81
C LEU A 153 0.45 11.93 0.39
N PHE A 154 1.66 11.83 0.89
CA PHE A 154 2.76 12.72 0.56
C PHE A 154 3.66 12.09 -0.51
N ALA A 155 4.61 12.88 -1.01
CA ALA A 155 5.66 12.37 -1.87
C ALA A 155 6.94 13.17 -1.71
N PHE A 156 8.07 12.57 -2.09
CA PHE A 156 9.34 13.26 -2.23
C PHE A 156 9.96 13.03 -3.61
N ASP A 157 10.76 13.98 -4.05
CA ASP A 157 11.56 13.87 -5.27
C ASP A 157 12.78 12.97 -4.99
N PRO A 158 12.96 11.83 -5.73
CA PRO A 158 14.06 10.91 -5.52
C PRO A 158 15.44 11.50 -5.85
N HIS A 159 15.54 12.60 -6.61
CA HIS A 159 16.82 13.24 -6.94
C HIS A 159 17.28 14.22 -5.88
N THR A 160 16.34 14.96 -5.28
CA THR A 160 16.65 15.99 -4.28
C THR A 160 16.43 15.53 -2.84
N HIS A 161 15.72 14.41 -2.63
CA HIS A 161 15.24 13.88 -1.34
C HIS A 161 14.33 14.85 -0.58
N GLN A 162 13.76 15.83 -1.26
CA GLN A 162 12.88 16.83 -0.65
C GLN A 162 11.41 16.42 -0.82
N LEU A 163 10.64 16.58 0.26
CA LEU A 163 9.19 16.46 0.19
C LEU A 163 8.61 17.50 -0.77
N LEU A 164 7.60 17.08 -1.53
CA LEU A 164 6.80 18.02 -2.30
C LEU A 164 6.05 18.97 -1.34
N PRO A 165 5.84 20.24 -1.73
CA PRO A 165 5.20 21.26 -0.87
C PRO A 165 3.80 20.86 -0.43
N GLU A 166 3.06 20.19 -1.31
CA GLU A 166 1.67 19.77 -1.09
C GLU A 166 1.54 18.26 -1.14
N PRO A 167 0.61 17.67 -0.38
CA PRO A 167 0.31 16.24 -0.48
C PRO A 167 -0.20 15.90 -1.88
N VAL A 168 0.17 14.72 -2.37
CA VAL A 168 -0.28 14.18 -3.66
C VAL A 168 -1.78 13.94 -3.65
N LEU A 169 -2.30 13.43 -2.52
CA LEU A 169 -3.73 13.25 -2.28
C LEU A 169 -4.11 13.79 -0.90
N SER A 170 -5.31 14.36 -0.80
CA SER A 170 -5.92 14.72 0.47
C SER A 170 -7.42 14.42 0.39
N TYR A 171 -7.91 13.52 1.25
CA TYR A 171 -9.31 13.14 1.32
C TYR A 171 -9.78 13.00 2.77
N THR A 172 -11.10 12.94 2.97
CA THR A 172 -11.68 12.68 4.29
C THR A 172 -12.19 11.25 4.37
N LEU A 173 -11.99 10.60 5.51
CA LEU A 173 -12.54 9.28 5.78
C LEU A 173 -14.06 9.28 5.62
N SER A 174 -14.74 10.27 6.20
CA SER A 174 -16.20 10.43 6.08
C SER A 174 -16.65 10.54 4.63
N GLY A 175 -15.94 11.30 3.80
CA GLY A 175 -16.23 11.45 2.37
C GLY A 175 -16.06 10.16 1.59
N ILE A 176 -14.97 9.42 1.81
CA ILE A 176 -14.76 8.11 1.19
C ILE A 176 -15.84 7.11 1.61
N LEU A 177 -16.18 7.06 2.90
CA LEU A 177 -17.22 6.14 3.39
C LEU A 177 -18.60 6.48 2.80
N GLN A 178 -18.89 7.76 2.57
CA GLN A 178 -20.14 8.17 1.91
C GLN A 178 -20.13 7.72 0.44
N GLN A 179 -19.07 8.01 -0.32
CA GLN A 179 -18.96 7.60 -1.72
C GLN A 179 -19.02 6.05 -1.89
N ALA A 180 -18.41 5.30 -0.97
CA ALA A 180 -18.49 3.84 -0.97
C ALA A 180 -19.95 3.35 -0.79
N ARG A 181 -20.72 3.97 0.15
CA ARG A 181 -22.17 3.66 0.31
C ARG A 181 -22.97 4.02 -0.92
N ASP A 182 -22.71 5.17 -1.52
CA ASP A 182 -23.41 5.63 -2.73
C ASP A 182 -23.13 4.68 -3.91
N ALA A 183 -21.94 4.04 -3.92
CA ALA A 183 -21.56 2.97 -4.85
C ALA A 183 -22.14 1.59 -4.45
N GLY A 184 -22.99 1.50 -3.42
CA GLY A 184 -23.62 0.25 -2.97
C GLY A 184 -22.74 -0.65 -2.10
N ILE A 185 -21.58 -0.16 -1.63
CA ILE A 185 -20.69 -0.94 -0.76
C ILE A 185 -21.19 -0.87 0.69
N THR A 186 -21.45 -2.02 1.29
CA THR A 186 -21.82 -2.12 2.69
C THR A 186 -20.62 -1.88 3.59
N ILE A 187 -20.66 -0.78 4.37
CA ILE A 187 -19.60 -0.46 5.33
C ILE A 187 -19.94 -1.12 6.67
N PRO A 188 -19.03 -1.95 7.22
CA PRO A 188 -19.20 -2.53 8.55
C PRO A 188 -19.38 -1.45 9.61
N VAL A 189 -20.27 -1.72 10.58
CA VAL A 189 -20.54 -0.82 11.70
C VAL A 189 -20.36 -1.54 13.02
N ARG A 190 -19.89 -0.82 14.03
CA ARG A 190 -19.82 -1.30 15.41
C ARG A 190 -20.70 -0.44 16.31
N THR A 191 -21.26 -1.05 17.33
CA THR A 191 -22.01 -0.33 18.36
C THR A 191 -21.06 0.15 19.46
N THR A 192 -21.04 1.44 19.73
CA THR A 192 -20.28 2.00 20.87
C THR A 192 -20.93 1.61 22.19
N PRO A 193 -20.21 1.71 23.36
CA PRO A 193 -20.79 1.47 24.67
C PRO A 193 -22.03 2.34 24.99
N LYS A 194 -22.17 3.47 24.29
CA LYS A 194 -23.35 4.37 24.41
C LYS A 194 -24.48 4.02 23.41
N GLY A 195 -24.48 2.83 22.80
CA GLY A 195 -25.49 2.38 21.84
C GLY A 195 -25.43 3.04 20.46
N ARG A 196 -24.42 3.86 20.18
CA ARG A 196 -24.29 4.58 18.90
C ARG A 196 -23.62 3.68 17.87
N GLN A 197 -24.19 3.55 16.68
CA GLN A 197 -23.54 2.90 15.55
C GLN A 197 -22.56 3.86 14.89
N VAL A 198 -21.33 3.38 14.68
CA VAL A 198 -20.25 4.12 14.00
C VAL A 198 -19.58 3.20 12.97
N PRO A 199 -19.10 3.73 11.84
CA PRO A 199 -18.31 2.95 10.90
C PRO A 199 -17.12 2.29 11.60
N GLU A 200 -16.85 1.04 11.25
CA GLU A 200 -15.73 0.30 11.82
C GLU A 200 -14.41 0.62 11.11
N LEU A 201 -14.47 0.98 9.83
CA LEU A 201 -13.28 1.30 9.03
C LEU A 201 -12.58 2.58 9.48
N LYS A 202 -11.26 2.53 9.47
CA LYS A 202 -10.36 3.64 9.83
C LYS A 202 -9.55 4.13 8.63
N LEU A 203 -9.36 3.29 7.61
CA LEU A 203 -8.56 3.51 6.40
C LEU A 203 -7.18 4.13 6.75
N ARG A 204 -6.45 3.45 7.64
CA ARG A 204 -5.07 3.79 7.96
C ARG A 204 -4.16 3.16 6.92
N MET A 205 -3.33 3.97 6.31
CA MET A 205 -2.44 3.53 5.24
C MET A 205 -1.28 2.72 5.81
N ALA A 206 -1.12 1.47 5.37
CA ALA A 206 0.04 0.62 5.64
C ALA A 206 0.95 0.55 4.40
N SER A 207 0.36 0.50 3.20
CA SER A 207 1.12 0.49 1.96
C SER A 207 0.39 1.25 0.86
N VAL A 208 1.11 1.66 -0.17
CA VAL A 208 0.57 2.34 -1.36
C VAL A 208 1.30 1.88 -2.61
N ALA A 209 0.54 1.66 -3.68
CA ALA A 209 1.09 1.38 -5.01
C ALA A 209 0.27 2.10 -6.09
N VAL A 210 0.84 2.24 -7.28
CA VAL A 210 0.13 2.69 -8.46
C VAL A 210 -0.13 1.47 -9.34
N ASP A 211 -1.40 1.25 -9.71
CA ASP A 211 -1.78 0.19 -10.65
C ASP A 211 -1.28 0.57 -12.06
N PRO A 212 -0.36 -0.20 -12.66
CA PRO A 212 0.22 0.14 -13.96
C PRO A 212 -0.76 0.02 -15.12
N VAL A 213 -1.92 -0.63 -14.93
CA VAL A 213 -2.95 -0.81 -15.95
C VAL A 213 -3.97 0.32 -15.94
N THR A 214 -4.45 0.70 -14.75
CA THR A 214 -5.52 1.69 -14.59
C THR A 214 -5.01 3.07 -14.22
N ASP A 215 -3.74 3.19 -13.87
CA ASP A 215 -3.10 4.42 -13.38
C ASP A 215 -3.75 4.97 -12.09
N HIS A 216 -4.39 4.09 -11.28
CA HIS A 216 -5.01 4.46 -10.02
C HIS A 216 -4.05 4.28 -8.84
N TYR A 217 -4.24 5.10 -7.80
CA TYR A 217 -3.63 4.85 -6.50
C TYR A 217 -4.38 3.74 -5.77
N VAL A 218 -3.65 2.75 -5.28
CA VAL A 218 -4.18 1.66 -4.48
C VAL A 218 -3.54 1.74 -3.10
N ILE A 219 -4.37 1.93 -2.08
CA ILE A 219 -3.95 2.14 -0.70
C ILE A 219 -4.40 0.94 0.13
N LEU A 220 -3.44 0.27 0.76
CA LEU A 220 -3.68 -0.85 1.66
C LEU A 220 -3.88 -0.34 3.09
N SER A 221 -4.95 -0.80 3.74
CA SER A 221 -5.14 -0.63 5.18
C SER A 221 -5.07 -1.99 5.88
N ALA A 222 -3.98 -2.24 6.60
CA ALA A 222 -3.79 -3.47 7.36
C ALA A 222 -4.80 -3.59 8.51
N THR A 223 -5.09 -2.48 9.19
CA THR A 223 -6.03 -2.43 10.31
C THR A 223 -7.42 -2.91 9.92
N ASP A 224 -7.88 -2.53 8.73
CA ASP A 224 -9.22 -2.84 8.24
C ASP A 224 -9.24 -4.01 7.26
N ARG A 225 -8.06 -4.44 6.81
CA ARG A 225 -7.90 -5.41 5.73
C ARG A 225 -8.69 -4.99 4.49
N THR A 226 -8.35 -3.80 3.97
CA THR A 226 -9.02 -3.22 2.81
C THR A 226 -8.01 -2.67 1.81
N LEU A 227 -8.42 -2.62 0.53
CA LEU A 227 -7.78 -1.83 -0.51
C LEU A 227 -8.72 -0.71 -0.91
N LEU A 228 -8.29 0.53 -0.72
CA LEU A 228 -8.97 1.71 -1.24
C LEU A 228 -8.34 2.09 -2.58
N VAL A 229 -9.16 2.19 -3.62
CA VAL A 229 -8.75 2.61 -4.95
C VAL A 229 -9.24 4.02 -5.21
N LEU A 230 -8.32 4.92 -5.55
CA LEU A 230 -8.58 6.31 -5.88
C LEU A 230 -7.99 6.62 -7.27
N ASP A 231 -8.66 7.47 -8.03
CA ASP A 231 -8.07 8.00 -9.25
C ASP A 231 -6.97 9.04 -8.96
N ARG A 232 -6.38 9.60 -10.01
CA ARG A 232 -5.29 10.58 -9.91
C ARG A 232 -5.67 11.89 -9.23
N GLU A 233 -6.96 12.23 -9.20
CA GLU A 233 -7.52 13.40 -8.52
C GLU A 233 -8.00 13.09 -7.10
N GLY A 234 -7.85 11.84 -6.63
CA GLY A 234 -8.26 11.40 -5.31
C GLY A 234 -9.76 11.11 -5.18
N ARG A 235 -10.48 10.94 -6.30
CA ARG A 235 -11.88 10.52 -6.29
C ARG A 235 -11.98 9.03 -6.03
N PHE A 236 -13.00 8.64 -5.30
CA PHE A 236 -13.26 7.24 -5.00
C PHE A 236 -13.55 6.43 -6.27
N VAL A 237 -12.86 5.34 -6.45
CA VAL A 237 -13.10 4.37 -7.52
C VAL A 237 -13.70 3.09 -6.94
N HIS A 238 -13.06 2.48 -5.93
CA HIS A 238 -13.55 1.27 -5.31
C HIS A 238 -12.95 1.03 -3.91
N LEU A 239 -13.62 0.14 -3.15
CA LEU A 239 -13.14 -0.36 -1.85
C LEU A 239 -13.30 -1.88 -1.81
N TYR A 240 -12.18 -2.60 -1.71
CA TYR A 240 -12.17 -4.05 -1.56
C TYR A 240 -11.95 -4.44 -0.10
N PHE A 241 -12.64 -5.48 0.35
CA PHE A 241 -12.36 -6.17 1.61
C PHE A 241 -11.50 -7.39 1.33
N LEU A 242 -10.45 -7.56 2.13
CA LEU A 242 -9.52 -8.68 2.04
C LEU A 242 -9.98 -9.81 2.97
N ASP A 243 -9.75 -11.04 2.53
CA ASP A 243 -10.06 -12.24 3.30
C ASP A 243 -9.13 -12.35 4.53
N PRO A 244 -9.65 -12.26 5.78
CA PRO A 244 -8.83 -12.30 6.98
C PRO A 244 -8.13 -13.65 7.23
N ASP A 245 -8.64 -14.74 6.68
CA ASP A 245 -8.04 -16.06 6.82
C ASP A 245 -6.81 -16.22 5.93
N ARG A 246 -6.79 -15.53 4.79
CA ARG A 246 -5.67 -15.51 3.85
C ARG A 246 -4.67 -14.41 4.15
N LEU A 247 -5.17 -13.24 4.55
CA LEU A 247 -4.42 -12.01 4.78
C LEU A 247 -4.71 -11.47 6.20
N PRO A 248 -4.21 -12.13 7.26
CA PRO A 248 -4.51 -11.77 8.65
C PRO A 248 -3.98 -10.37 9.03
N LYS A 249 -2.83 -9.97 8.51
CA LYS A 249 -2.24 -8.62 8.68
C LYS A 249 -1.49 -8.24 7.39
N PRO A 250 -2.20 -7.78 6.32
CA PRO A 250 -1.56 -7.39 5.07
C PRO A 250 -0.80 -6.08 5.26
N GLU A 251 0.52 -6.06 4.99
CA GLU A 251 1.38 -4.90 5.17
C GLU A 251 2.06 -4.46 3.85
N GLY A 252 2.39 -5.40 2.97
CA GLY A 252 3.04 -5.11 1.70
C GLY A 252 2.08 -5.16 0.52
N LEU A 253 2.18 -4.19 -0.40
CA LEU A 253 1.41 -4.13 -1.65
C LEU A 253 2.30 -3.70 -2.80
N THR A 254 2.24 -4.41 -3.92
CA THR A 254 2.89 -3.99 -5.17
C THR A 254 2.14 -4.50 -6.39
N PHE A 255 2.44 -3.92 -7.55
CA PHE A 255 2.07 -4.45 -8.85
C PHE A 255 3.32 -4.85 -9.61
N LEU A 256 3.30 -6.01 -10.25
CA LEU A 256 4.33 -6.41 -11.19
C LEU A 256 4.15 -5.65 -12.51
N PRO A 257 5.20 -5.55 -13.35
CA PRO A 257 5.11 -4.88 -14.65
C PRO A 257 4.01 -5.45 -15.57
N ASP A 258 3.67 -6.74 -15.43
CA ASP A 258 2.60 -7.39 -16.19
C ASP A 258 1.17 -7.11 -15.65
N GLY A 259 1.03 -6.27 -14.61
CA GLY A 259 -0.23 -5.89 -14.00
C GLY A 259 -0.75 -6.82 -12.90
N ARG A 260 -0.06 -7.93 -12.60
CA ARG A 260 -0.40 -8.75 -11.43
C ARG A 260 -0.18 -7.96 -10.14
N MET A 261 -1.15 -8.01 -9.24
CA MET A 261 -1.06 -7.40 -7.92
C MET A 261 -0.59 -8.42 -6.90
N LEU A 262 0.37 -8.06 -6.07
CA LEU A 262 0.86 -8.90 -4.98
C LEU A 262 0.62 -8.23 -3.63
N ILE A 263 0.21 -9.04 -2.65
CA ILE A 263 0.04 -8.61 -1.25
C ILE A 263 0.84 -9.55 -0.36
N ALA A 264 1.70 -8.98 0.48
CA ALA A 264 2.37 -9.69 1.56
C ALA A 264 1.62 -9.47 2.88
N SER A 265 1.48 -10.53 3.68
CA SER A 265 0.82 -10.49 4.98
C SER A 265 1.68 -11.14 6.03
N GLU A 266 1.83 -10.48 7.18
CA GLU A 266 2.46 -11.06 8.35
C GLU A 266 1.76 -12.35 8.82
N GLY A 267 2.55 -13.19 9.50
CA GLY A 267 2.13 -14.52 9.93
C GLY A 267 1.29 -14.57 11.20
N ARG A 268 1.22 -13.53 12.01
CA ARG A 268 0.51 -13.48 13.32
C ARG A 268 0.52 -14.81 14.11
N ASN A 269 -0.27 -15.79 13.69
CA ASN A 269 -0.43 -17.11 14.32
C ASN A 269 0.02 -18.25 13.38
N GLY A 270 0.85 -17.99 12.38
CA GLY A 270 1.34 -18.92 11.38
C GLY A 270 2.42 -18.28 10.51
N PRO A 271 2.77 -18.86 9.38
CA PRO A 271 3.76 -18.29 8.46
C PRO A 271 3.21 -17.01 7.80
N ALA A 272 4.10 -16.07 7.50
CA ALA A 272 3.79 -14.98 6.61
C ALA A 272 3.47 -15.51 5.21
N ARG A 273 2.75 -14.73 4.42
CA ARG A 273 2.25 -15.17 3.11
C ARG A 273 2.45 -14.12 2.04
N LEU A 274 2.73 -14.58 0.83
CA LEU A 274 2.71 -13.79 -0.40
C LEU A 274 1.57 -14.29 -1.29
N LEU A 275 0.62 -13.44 -1.61
CA LEU A 275 -0.51 -13.74 -2.47
C LEU A 275 -0.43 -12.94 -3.77
N GLY A 276 -0.67 -13.60 -4.90
CA GLY A 276 -0.75 -12.97 -6.21
C GLY A 276 -2.16 -12.96 -6.77
N TYR A 277 -2.55 -11.87 -7.41
CA TYR A 277 -3.85 -11.66 -8.03
C TYR A 277 -3.68 -11.20 -9.48
N SER A 278 -4.68 -11.41 -10.33
CA SER A 278 -4.68 -10.99 -11.76
C SER A 278 -4.87 -9.47 -11.96
N GLY A 279 -4.52 -8.66 -10.95
CA GLY A 279 -4.84 -7.24 -10.90
C GLY A 279 -6.23 -6.97 -10.29
N LEU A 280 -6.65 -5.71 -10.27
CA LEU A 280 -7.92 -5.30 -9.64
C LEU A 280 -9.16 -5.63 -10.50
N GLY A 281 -8.97 -5.86 -11.80
CA GLY A 281 -10.06 -6.15 -12.73
C GLY A 281 -10.99 -4.96 -12.99
N LEU A 282 -10.55 -3.75 -12.65
CA LEU A 282 -11.25 -2.51 -12.97
C LEU A 282 -11.07 -2.25 -14.47
N GLN A 283 -12.16 -1.88 -15.15
CA GLN A 283 -12.12 -1.40 -16.54
C GLN A 283 -12.06 0.13 -16.52
N HIS A 284 -11.40 0.70 -17.51
CA HIS A 284 -11.34 2.15 -17.74
C HIS A 284 -12.71 2.74 -18.05
#